data_2a78cb4abdd690cfc604b79abe7b0da8
#
_entry.id   2a78cb4abdd690cfc604b79abe7b0da8
#
_cell.length_a   1.000
_cell.length_b   1.000
_cell.length_c   1.000
_cell.angle_alpha   90.00
_cell.angle_beta   90.00
_cell.angle_gamma   90.00
#
_symmetry.space_group_name_H-M   'P 1'
#
loop_
_entity.id
_entity.type
_entity.pdbx_description
1 polymer ?
#
loop_
_entity_poly.entity_id
_entity_poly.type
_entity_poly.pdbx_seq_one_letter_code
_entity_poly.pdbx_strand_id
1 'polypeptide(L)'
;MRMENIYEYIARLQSEGKWQESFGVIRAGLKDNYNDYELYFALGEYYLKDNIDKAYLCYENALLYCDNEDDRAYISGVMSEISSCGIKVKPLSIVIVSYNSKDVMKACINSIHMNNISSSYEIVVVDNASTDGVTEWLESQNDITLIKNQDNKGFGAACNQGIKASSPDYDIFLLNNDTVVSPNAIFWMRMGLYENDRVGATSCMSNNGGFQNITEVFDSVSEYIYYATKNNIPEYYPYENKVWLAGFAVIIKRDVLDQIGLLDLRYGKGYYEDDDIGIRIQKAGYQCIVCHNSFIFHCGSLSFNNDVEEKNRLSRNNRKVFKEKWGFDIDYYSKSRNEIIQFIKDDEDKPIHVLEIGCGCGATLAKIKYLWPHAEVKGIELIGAVADIGANNFDIIQGNIEEMDALPYRDDYFDYVIFADVLEHLREPQKALEKIRRYMKNDAELIVSVPNFMNITVMLPLLRGNLEYADEGILDKTHFKMFTMKSCIEMLTQAGYSVEYRGAVSGKALGIDVSDEEKNQFV
;
A
#
# COMPACT_ATOMS: atom_id res chain seq x y z
N MET A 1 -15.70 -42.37 -19.60
CA MET A 1 -14.57 -41.43 -19.59
C MET A 1 -14.15 -41.26 -18.12
N ARG A 2 -12.94 -41.66 -17.70
CA ARG A 2 -12.44 -41.27 -16.36
C ARG A 2 -12.43 -39.75 -16.34
N MET A 3 -13.02 -39.13 -15.31
CA MET A 3 -12.80 -37.70 -15.06
C MET A 3 -11.29 -37.55 -14.85
N GLU A 4 -10.65 -36.73 -15.67
CA GLU A 4 -9.22 -36.40 -15.56
C GLU A 4 -9.02 -35.75 -14.19
N ASN A 5 -8.02 -36.16 -13.45
CA ASN A 5 -7.67 -35.53 -12.17
C ASN A 5 -7.21 -34.10 -12.43
N ILE A 6 -7.51 -33.15 -11.54
CA ILE A 6 -7.14 -31.75 -11.67
C ILE A 6 -5.64 -31.56 -11.93
N TYR A 7 -4.78 -32.36 -11.29
CA TYR A 7 -3.33 -32.30 -11.44
C TYR A 7 -2.87 -32.78 -12.82
N GLU A 8 -3.45 -33.91 -13.33
CA GLU A 8 -3.21 -34.38 -14.69
C GLU A 8 -3.65 -33.34 -15.73
N TYR A 9 -4.77 -32.67 -15.48
CA TYR A 9 -5.26 -31.59 -16.34
C TYR A 9 -4.31 -30.40 -16.38
N ILE A 10 -3.82 -29.93 -15.21
CA ILE A 10 -2.85 -28.84 -15.10
C ILE A 10 -1.55 -29.22 -15.82
N ALA A 11 -1.01 -30.42 -15.56
CA ALA A 11 0.22 -30.89 -16.20
C ALA A 11 0.09 -30.95 -17.73
N ARG A 12 -1.07 -31.37 -18.24
CA ARG A 12 -1.34 -31.37 -19.67
C ARG A 12 -1.39 -29.96 -20.24
N LEU A 13 -2.09 -29.01 -19.59
CA LEU A 13 -2.13 -27.61 -20.02
C LEU A 13 -0.73 -27.00 -20.09
N GLN A 14 0.10 -27.25 -19.08
CA GLN A 14 1.48 -26.76 -19.06
C GLN A 14 2.32 -27.39 -20.16
N SER A 15 2.19 -28.69 -20.42
CA SER A 15 2.88 -29.38 -21.53
C SER A 15 2.46 -28.90 -22.91
N GLU A 16 1.21 -28.44 -23.06
CA GLU A 16 0.66 -27.83 -24.28
C GLU A 16 1.03 -26.33 -24.41
N GLY A 17 1.73 -25.74 -23.44
CA GLY A 17 2.07 -24.31 -23.40
C GLY A 17 0.91 -23.39 -23.03
N LYS A 18 -0.22 -23.93 -22.53
CA LYS A 18 -1.42 -23.18 -22.10
C LYS A 18 -1.28 -22.67 -20.66
N TRP A 19 -0.23 -21.90 -20.42
CA TRP A 19 0.17 -21.47 -19.08
C TRP A 19 -0.89 -20.64 -18.36
N GLN A 20 -1.56 -19.72 -19.05
CA GLN A 20 -2.60 -18.88 -18.45
C GLN A 20 -3.84 -19.69 -18.04
N GLU A 21 -4.22 -20.69 -18.85
CA GLU A 21 -5.30 -21.60 -18.50
C GLU A 21 -4.94 -22.44 -17.28
N SER A 22 -3.69 -22.97 -17.22
CA SER A 22 -3.20 -23.73 -16.06
C SER A 22 -3.20 -22.89 -14.78
N PHE A 23 -2.77 -21.61 -14.86
CA PHE A 23 -2.82 -20.67 -13.74
C PHE A 23 -4.24 -20.47 -13.22
N GLY A 24 -5.22 -20.29 -14.11
CA GLY A 24 -6.63 -20.17 -13.73
C GLY A 24 -7.16 -21.41 -13.00
N VAL A 25 -6.76 -22.63 -13.43
CA VAL A 25 -7.13 -23.87 -12.76
C VAL A 25 -6.48 -24.00 -11.39
N ILE A 26 -5.17 -23.69 -11.27
CA ILE A 26 -4.44 -23.68 -9.99
C ILE A 26 -5.08 -22.70 -9.02
N ARG A 27 -5.38 -21.47 -9.48
CA ARG A 27 -6.04 -20.43 -8.69
C ARG A 27 -7.41 -20.90 -8.14
N ALA A 28 -8.22 -21.51 -9.00
CA ALA A 28 -9.52 -22.05 -8.58
C ALA A 28 -9.36 -23.17 -7.54
N GLY A 29 -8.43 -24.09 -7.76
CA GLY A 29 -8.13 -25.19 -6.83
C GLY A 29 -7.66 -24.69 -5.47
N LEU A 30 -6.74 -23.70 -5.42
CA LEU A 30 -6.26 -23.10 -4.18
C LEU A 30 -7.32 -22.26 -3.46
N LYS A 31 -8.31 -21.70 -4.18
CA LYS A 31 -9.46 -21.05 -3.56
C LYS A 31 -10.36 -22.04 -2.83
N ASP A 32 -10.49 -23.27 -3.36
CA ASP A 32 -11.23 -24.33 -2.71
C ASP A 32 -10.43 -24.96 -1.57
N ASN A 33 -9.15 -25.26 -1.79
CA ASN A 33 -8.24 -25.90 -0.84
C ASN A 33 -6.90 -25.13 -0.77
N TYR A 34 -6.78 -24.15 0.11
CA TYR A 34 -5.66 -23.21 0.23
C TYR A 34 -4.32 -23.87 0.64
N ASN A 35 -4.33 -25.10 1.12
CA ASN A 35 -3.17 -25.84 1.61
C ASN A 35 -2.83 -27.08 0.75
N ASP A 36 -3.25 -27.10 -0.50
CA ASP A 36 -2.96 -28.17 -1.44
C ASP A 36 -1.52 -28.06 -1.97
N TYR A 37 -0.64 -28.95 -1.49
CA TYR A 37 0.78 -28.89 -1.84
C TYR A 37 1.07 -29.20 -3.31
N GLU A 38 0.27 -30.08 -3.96
CA GLU A 38 0.44 -30.39 -5.38
C GLU A 38 0.12 -29.17 -6.27
N LEU A 39 -0.87 -28.35 -5.87
CA LEU A 39 -1.17 -27.10 -6.57
C LEU A 39 -0.06 -26.04 -6.38
N TYR A 40 0.59 -25.98 -5.21
CA TYR A 40 1.78 -25.12 -5.04
C TYR A 40 2.97 -25.64 -5.84
N PHE A 41 3.14 -26.95 -5.93
CA PHE A 41 4.15 -27.53 -6.79
C PHE A 41 3.90 -27.14 -8.26
N ALA A 42 2.68 -27.35 -8.76
CA ALA A 42 2.27 -26.96 -10.11
C ALA A 42 2.42 -25.44 -10.38
N LEU A 43 2.20 -24.61 -9.35
CA LEU A 43 2.44 -23.16 -9.42
C LEU A 43 3.95 -22.86 -9.51
N GLY A 44 4.80 -23.64 -8.87
CA GLY A 44 6.25 -23.59 -9.02
C GLY A 44 6.68 -23.86 -10.46
N GLU A 45 6.14 -24.90 -11.09
CA GLU A 45 6.37 -25.21 -12.51
C GLU A 45 5.91 -24.06 -13.43
N TYR A 46 4.79 -23.42 -13.09
CA TYR A 46 4.32 -22.23 -13.82
C TYR A 46 5.35 -21.10 -13.79
N TYR A 47 5.93 -20.78 -12.61
CA TYR A 47 6.89 -19.69 -12.46
C TYR A 47 8.30 -20.02 -12.92
N LEU A 48 8.67 -21.31 -12.93
CA LEU A 48 10.04 -21.75 -13.27
C LEU A 48 10.51 -21.26 -14.66
N LYS A 49 9.59 -21.04 -15.59
CA LYS A 49 9.89 -20.55 -16.93
C LYS A 49 10.33 -19.08 -16.98
N ASP A 50 9.86 -18.23 -16.03
CA ASP A 50 10.04 -16.77 -16.09
C ASP A 50 10.70 -16.19 -14.83
N ASN A 51 10.50 -16.81 -13.66
CA ASN A 51 10.98 -16.30 -12.38
C ASN A 51 11.33 -17.47 -11.42
N ILE A 52 12.61 -17.82 -11.38
CA ILE A 52 13.13 -18.93 -10.56
C ILE A 52 12.96 -18.68 -9.06
N ASP A 53 13.02 -17.42 -8.61
CA ASP A 53 12.85 -17.05 -7.21
C ASP A 53 11.41 -17.35 -6.74
N LYS A 54 10.42 -17.01 -7.57
CA LYS A 54 9.02 -17.33 -7.28
C LYS A 54 8.75 -18.83 -7.34
N ALA A 55 9.38 -19.55 -8.27
CA ALA A 55 9.29 -21.00 -8.33
C ALA A 55 9.81 -21.65 -7.04
N TYR A 56 10.97 -21.21 -6.56
CA TYR A 56 11.55 -21.67 -5.29
C TYR A 56 10.58 -21.47 -4.11
N LEU A 57 9.98 -20.28 -4.01
CA LEU A 57 9.00 -19.98 -2.96
C LEU A 57 7.76 -20.88 -3.04
N CYS A 58 7.28 -21.20 -4.24
CA CYS A 58 6.16 -22.11 -4.43
C CYS A 58 6.50 -23.53 -3.95
N TYR A 59 7.70 -24.04 -4.26
CA TYR A 59 8.15 -25.35 -3.75
C TYR A 59 8.38 -25.34 -2.25
N GLU A 60 8.92 -24.24 -1.68
CA GLU A 60 9.02 -24.06 -0.23
C GLU A 60 7.63 -24.14 0.42
N ASN A 61 6.62 -23.47 -0.17
CA ASN A 61 5.25 -23.51 0.36
C ASN A 61 4.58 -24.88 0.14
N ALA A 62 4.92 -25.60 -0.93
CA ALA A 62 4.48 -26.97 -1.11
C ALA A 62 5.02 -27.90 0.01
N LEU A 63 6.30 -27.75 0.40
CA LEU A 63 6.87 -28.48 1.53
C LEU A 63 6.16 -28.19 2.87
N LEU A 64 5.60 -26.99 3.08
CA LEU A 64 4.87 -26.67 4.30
C LEU A 64 3.65 -27.56 4.48
N TYR A 65 2.96 -27.90 3.39
CA TYR A 65 1.70 -28.63 3.41
C TYR A 65 1.83 -30.12 3.00
N CYS A 66 3.00 -30.55 2.54
CA CYS A 66 3.23 -31.93 2.12
C CYS A 66 3.54 -32.83 3.32
N ASP A 67 2.69 -33.82 3.58
CA ASP A 67 2.89 -34.84 4.62
C ASP A 67 3.52 -36.14 4.08
N ASN A 68 3.56 -36.33 2.76
CA ASN A 68 4.13 -37.53 2.12
C ASN A 68 5.65 -37.43 2.08
N GLU A 69 6.36 -38.39 2.66
CA GLU A 69 7.85 -38.40 2.74
C GLU A 69 8.53 -38.48 1.36
N ASP A 70 7.98 -39.27 0.43
CA ASP A 70 8.56 -39.44 -0.92
C ASP A 70 8.42 -38.14 -1.72
N ASP A 71 7.23 -37.51 -1.65
CA ASP A 71 6.98 -36.20 -2.31
C ASP A 71 7.82 -35.09 -1.68
N ARG A 72 7.97 -35.08 -0.36
CA ARG A 72 8.87 -34.14 0.33
C ARG A 72 10.31 -34.27 -0.15
N ALA A 73 10.80 -35.54 -0.28
CA ALA A 73 12.14 -35.79 -0.77
C ALA A 73 12.30 -35.32 -2.22
N TYR A 74 11.28 -35.54 -3.06
CA TYR A 74 11.28 -35.09 -4.44
C TYR A 74 11.30 -33.57 -4.54
N ILE A 75 10.39 -32.87 -3.85
CA ILE A 75 10.31 -31.38 -3.83
C ILE A 75 11.63 -30.78 -3.32
N SER A 76 12.20 -31.35 -2.25
CA SER A 76 13.50 -30.91 -1.71
C SER A 76 14.65 -31.10 -2.71
N GLY A 77 14.60 -32.17 -3.52
CA GLY A 77 15.54 -32.41 -4.61
C GLY A 77 15.46 -31.32 -5.68
N VAL A 78 14.24 -31.00 -6.14
CA VAL A 78 13.97 -29.89 -7.09
C VAL A 78 14.48 -28.54 -6.54
N MET A 79 14.15 -28.21 -5.27
CA MET A 79 14.64 -26.99 -4.63
C MET A 79 16.17 -26.93 -4.56
N SER A 80 16.83 -28.02 -4.28
CA SER A 80 18.31 -28.09 -4.27
C SER A 80 18.90 -27.83 -5.65
N GLU A 81 18.29 -28.41 -6.70
CA GLU A 81 18.71 -28.20 -8.08
C GLU A 81 18.58 -26.70 -8.48
N ILE A 82 17.42 -26.10 -8.28
CA ILE A 82 17.20 -24.69 -8.66
C ILE A 82 18.02 -23.73 -7.80
N SER A 83 18.31 -24.07 -6.54
CA SER A 83 19.20 -23.27 -5.68
C SER A 83 20.60 -23.16 -6.27
N SER A 84 21.08 -24.20 -6.95
CA SER A 84 22.36 -24.18 -7.64
C SER A 84 22.41 -23.23 -8.85
N CYS A 85 21.25 -22.81 -9.35
CA CYS A 85 21.12 -21.86 -10.45
C CYS A 85 21.22 -20.38 -10.00
N GLY A 86 21.42 -20.12 -8.71
CA GLY A 86 21.68 -18.76 -8.17
C GLY A 86 20.40 -17.98 -7.85
N ILE A 87 19.50 -18.59 -7.09
CA ILE A 87 18.31 -17.89 -6.55
C ILE A 87 18.72 -16.72 -5.65
N LYS A 88 17.87 -15.70 -5.62
CA LYS A 88 18.05 -14.49 -4.77
C LYS A 88 17.24 -14.56 -3.47
N VAL A 89 16.33 -15.53 -3.35
CA VAL A 89 15.46 -15.68 -2.18
C VAL A 89 16.28 -15.88 -0.92
N LYS A 90 16.03 -15.02 0.07
CA LYS A 90 16.64 -15.11 1.41
C LYS A 90 15.58 -15.51 2.43
N PRO A 91 15.99 -16.20 3.52
CA PRO A 91 15.14 -16.36 4.70
C PRO A 91 14.79 -14.99 5.32
N LEU A 92 13.85 -14.98 6.27
CA LEU A 92 13.39 -13.75 6.94
C LEU A 92 13.90 -13.68 8.38
N SER A 93 14.38 -12.51 8.77
CA SER A 93 14.48 -12.12 10.18
C SER A 93 13.21 -11.38 10.58
N ILE A 94 12.34 -12.04 11.32
CA ILE A 94 11.08 -11.46 11.81
C ILE A 94 11.39 -10.69 13.09
N VAL A 95 11.42 -9.37 12.98
CA VAL A 95 11.71 -8.44 14.08
C VAL A 95 10.40 -7.95 14.69
N ILE A 96 10.18 -8.25 15.97
CA ILE A 96 8.97 -7.91 16.71
C ILE A 96 9.35 -7.06 17.92
N VAL A 97 8.69 -5.92 18.09
CA VAL A 97 8.83 -5.07 19.29
C VAL A 97 7.72 -5.40 20.28
N SER A 98 8.09 -5.74 21.50
CA SER A 98 7.18 -6.04 22.59
C SER A 98 7.12 -4.87 23.58
N TYR A 99 5.91 -4.45 23.94
CA TYR A 99 5.69 -3.55 25.07
C TYR A 99 4.32 -3.80 25.71
N ASN A 100 4.29 -4.55 26.83
CA ASN A 100 3.06 -4.97 27.51
C ASN A 100 2.04 -5.53 26.50
N SER A 101 1.74 -6.73 26.44
CA SER A 101 0.72 -7.35 25.55
C SER A 101 0.98 -8.86 25.42
N LYS A 102 1.14 -9.54 26.55
CA LYS A 102 1.55 -10.95 26.62
C LYS A 102 0.69 -11.89 25.78
N ASP A 103 -0.64 -11.75 25.83
CA ASP A 103 -1.53 -12.71 25.17
C ASP A 103 -1.54 -12.53 23.66
N VAL A 104 -1.49 -11.28 23.16
CA VAL A 104 -1.42 -11.02 21.71
C VAL A 104 -0.05 -11.39 21.14
N MET A 105 1.03 -11.18 21.90
CA MET A 105 2.39 -11.63 21.53
C MET A 105 2.43 -13.16 21.36
N LYS A 106 1.80 -13.92 22.26
CA LYS A 106 1.70 -15.38 22.13
C LYS A 106 0.94 -15.78 20.87
N ALA A 107 -0.18 -15.13 20.59
CA ALA A 107 -0.97 -15.39 19.40
C ALA A 107 -0.16 -15.08 18.12
N CYS A 108 0.56 -13.96 18.11
CA CYS A 108 1.43 -13.55 17.02
C CYS A 108 2.49 -14.62 16.73
N ILE A 109 3.30 -14.99 17.72
CA ILE A 109 4.39 -15.99 17.53
C ILE A 109 3.84 -17.36 17.13
N ASN A 110 2.77 -17.83 17.78
CA ASN A 110 2.14 -19.09 17.42
C ASN A 110 1.65 -19.10 15.96
N SER A 111 1.08 -17.97 15.49
CA SER A 111 0.60 -17.85 14.12
C SER A 111 1.74 -17.87 13.08
N ILE A 112 2.92 -17.36 13.44
CA ILE A 112 4.13 -17.46 12.61
C ILE A 112 4.54 -18.93 12.46
N HIS A 113 4.67 -19.66 13.57
CA HIS A 113 5.08 -21.07 13.57
C HIS A 113 4.11 -21.98 12.80
N MET A 114 2.81 -21.72 12.92
CA MET A 114 1.78 -22.52 12.24
C MET A 114 1.76 -22.37 10.72
N ASN A 115 2.20 -21.22 10.21
CA ASN A 115 1.99 -20.85 8.81
C ASN A 115 3.28 -20.73 7.99
N ASN A 116 4.44 -21.14 8.53
CA ASN A 116 5.72 -21.02 7.85
C ASN A 116 6.66 -22.17 8.18
N ILE A 117 7.52 -22.53 7.23
CA ILE A 117 8.57 -23.53 7.45
C ILE A 117 9.65 -22.93 8.35
N SER A 118 10.01 -23.64 9.40
CA SER A 118 10.99 -23.20 10.40
C SER A 118 12.38 -22.85 9.86
N SER A 119 12.78 -23.44 8.73
CA SER A 119 14.05 -23.12 8.06
C SER A 119 14.02 -21.82 7.24
N SER A 120 12.85 -21.22 7.03
CA SER A 120 12.69 -20.01 6.21
C SER A 120 12.71 -18.71 7.01
N TYR A 121 12.84 -18.76 8.34
CA TYR A 121 12.87 -17.56 9.19
C TYR A 121 13.60 -17.78 10.51
N GLU A 122 13.96 -16.68 11.15
CA GLU A 122 14.28 -16.53 12.56
C GLU A 122 13.37 -15.47 13.21
N ILE A 123 13.19 -15.55 14.54
CA ILE A 123 12.42 -14.55 15.29
C ILE A 123 13.36 -13.79 16.22
N VAL A 124 13.36 -12.47 16.10
CA VAL A 124 14.08 -11.55 16.99
C VAL A 124 13.07 -10.65 17.69
N VAL A 125 12.93 -10.79 19.00
CA VAL A 125 12.03 -9.98 19.81
C VAL A 125 12.82 -8.97 20.61
N VAL A 126 12.40 -7.71 20.55
CA VAL A 126 12.94 -6.63 21.39
C VAL A 126 11.87 -6.24 22.41
N ASP A 127 12.08 -6.63 23.65
CA ASP A 127 11.22 -6.25 24.77
C ASP A 127 11.60 -4.86 25.28
N ASN A 128 10.67 -3.94 25.15
CA ASN A 128 10.84 -2.51 25.43
C ASN A 128 10.49 -2.16 26.89
N ALA A 129 10.95 -2.98 27.86
CA ALA A 129 10.68 -2.89 29.29
C ALA A 129 9.21 -3.17 29.65
N SER A 130 8.71 -4.31 29.22
CA SER A 130 7.37 -4.79 29.60
C SER A 130 7.28 -5.17 31.08
N THR A 131 6.08 -5.07 31.67
CA THR A 131 5.80 -5.34 33.09
C THR A 131 4.65 -6.33 33.31
N ASP A 132 4.10 -6.91 32.24
CA ASP A 132 2.93 -7.80 32.27
C ASP A 132 3.26 -9.30 32.27
N GLY A 133 4.56 -9.64 32.41
CA GLY A 133 5.06 -11.02 32.41
C GLY A 133 5.25 -11.61 31.01
N VAL A 134 5.26 -10.78 29.95
CA VAL A 134 5.62 -11.23 28.60
C VAL A 134 7.11 -11.56 28.52
N THR A 135 7.98 -10.82 29.21
CA THR A 135 9.44 -11.03 29.22
C THR A 135 9.79 -12.44 29.72
N GLU A 136 9.22 -12.87 30.84
CA GLU A 136 9.46 -14.21 31.40
C GLU A 136 8.95 -15.32 30.48
N TRP A 137 7.83 -15.06 29.78
CA TRP A 137 7.35 -16.02 28.79
C TRP A 137 8.28 -16.09 27.58
N LEU A 138 8.76 -14.96 27.07
CA LEU A 138 9.72 -14.90 25.96
C LEU A 138 11.04 -15.61 26.30
N GLU A 139 11.54 -15.46 27.53
CA GLU A 139 12.73 -16.15 28.04
C GLU A 139 12.56 -17.69 28.06
N SER A 140 11.34 -18.17 28.14
CA SER A 140 11.05 -19.62 28.11
C SER A 140 10.99 -20.20 26.69
N GLN A 141 11.05 -19.37 25.64
CA GLN A 141 11.06 -19.84 24.25
C GLN A 141 12.51 -20.10 23.80
N ASN A 142 12.76 -21.25 23.16
CA ASN A 142 14.12 -21.67 22.78
C ASN A 142 14.53 -21.22 21.36
N ASP A 143 13.59 -20.74 20.58
CA ASP A 143 13.71 -20.43 19.16
C ASP A 143 13.59 -18.92 18.86
N ILE A 144 13.65 -18.10 19.91
CA ILE A 144 13.55 -16.64 19.84
C ILE A 144 14.87 -16.00 20.34
N THR A 145 15.42 -15.10 19.55
CA THR A 145 16.47 -14.18 20.01
C THR A 145 15.82 -13.01 20.74
N LEU A 146 16.01 -12.93 22.07
CA LEU A 146 15.41 -11.90 22.92
C LEU A 146 16.40 -10.82 23.32
N ILE A 147 16.04 -9.55 23.04
CA ILE A 147 16.73 -8.35 23.52
C ILE A 147 15.84 -7.67 24.56
N LYS A 148 16.40 -7.37 25.76
CA LYS A 148 15.66 -6.72 26.84
C LYS A 148 16.17 -5.30 27.08
N ASN A 149 15.30 -4.32 26.93
CA ASN A 149 15.56 -2.93 27.26
C ASN A 149 15.22 -2.63 28.73
N GLN A 150 15.93 -1.69 29.33
CA GLN A 150 15.66 -1.23 30.71
C GLN A 150 14.53 -0.19 30.77
N ASP A 151 14.27 0.48 29.66
CA ASP A 151 13.24 1.51 29.45
C ASP A 151 12.71 1.44 28.03
N ASN A 152 11.52 1.98 27.80
CA ASN A 152 10.90 2.02 26.46
C ASN A 152 11.65 3.02 25.56
N LYS A 153 12.43 2.50 24.61
CA LYS A 153 13.24 3.26 23.66
C LYS A 153 12.44 3.85 22.49
N GLY A 154 11.16 3.48 22.36
CA GLY A 154 10.34 3.77 21.19
C GLY A 154 10.46 2.71 20.09
N PHE A 155 9.51 2.73 19.15
CA PHE A 155 9.36 1.70 18.14
C PHE A 155 10.58 1.62 17.20
N GLY A 156 10.96 2.75 16.56
CA GLY A 156 12.07 2.78 15.61
C GLY A 156 13.42 2.35 16.22
N ALA A 157 13.70 2.75 17.47
CA ALA A 157 14.94 2.36 18.15
C ALA A 157 14.96 0.85 18.46
N ALA A 158 13.84 0.29 18.91
CA ALA A 158 13.72 -1.14 19.17
C ALA A 158 13.80 -1.97 17.87
N CYS A 159 13.12 -1.55 16.80
CA CYS A 159 13.28 -2.17 15.48
C CYS A 159 14.75 -2.19 15.04
N ASN A 160 15.45 -1.06 15.19
CA ASN A 160 16.87 -0.98 14.83
C ASN A 160 17.78 -1.90 15.66
N GLN A 161 17.43 -2.15 16.93
CA GLN A 161 18.13 -3.14 17.76
C GLN A 161 17.90 -4.55 17.23
N GLY A 162 16.64 -4.90 16.91
CA GLY A 162 16.28 -6.20 16.34
C GLY A 162 16.97 -6.46 15.00
N ILE A 163 16.95 -5.47 14.09
CA ILE A 163 17.62 -5.57 12.78
C ILE A 163 19.12 -5.80 12.94
N LYS A 164 19.77 -5.13 13.90
CA LYS A 164 21.22 -5.31 14.15
C LYS A 164 21.57 -6.67 14.76
N ALA A 165 20.64 -7.29 15.47
CA ALA A 165 20.81 -8.59 16.10
C ALA A 165 20.43 -9.76 15.18
N SER A 166 19.75 -9.47 14.07
CA SER A 166 19.31 -10.46 13.09
C SER A 166 20.45 -10.93 12.18
N SER A 167 20.26 -12.07 11.55
CA SER A 167 21.20 -12.64 10.57
C SER A 167 21.45 -11.68 9.41
N PRO A 168 22.70 -11.39 9.06
CA PRO A 168 23.02 -10.36 8.06
C PRO A 168 22.57 -10.71 6.64
N ASP A 169 22.41 -12.01 6.37
CA ASP A 169 22.04 -12.53 5.06
C ASP A 169 20.52 -12.71 4.87
N TYR A 170 19.71 -12.37 5.89
CA TYR A 170 18.25 -12.52 5.86
C TYR A 170 17.57 -11.20 5.52
N ASP A 171 16.48 -11.27 4.77
CA ASP A 171 15.60 -10.11 4.57
C ASP A 171 14.87 -9.77 5.89
N ILE A 172 14.49 -8.52 6.07
CA ILE A 172 13.90 -8.05 7.32
C ILE A 172 12.38 -8.01 7.21
N PHE A 173 11.70 -8.67 8.13
CA PHE A 173 10.27 -8.54 8.32
C PHE A 173 9.98 -7.81 9.63
N LEU A 174 9.61 -6.54 9.56
CA LEU A 174 9.09 -5.78 10.70
C LEU A 174 7.63 -6.14 10.90
N LEU A 175 7.30 -6.70 12.05
CA LEU A 175 5.96 -7.18 12.37
C LEU A 175 5.52 -6.69 13.75
N ASN A 176 4.32 -6.10 13.84
CA ASN A 176 3.74 -5.71 15.11
C ASN A 176 3.37 -6.95 15.95
N ASN A 177 3.57 -6.84 17.26
CA ASN A 177 3.29 -7.93 18.20
C ASN A 177 1.79 -8.24 18.39
N ASP A 178 0.90 -7.36 17.92
CA ASP A 178 -0.56 -7.49 17.98
C ASP A 178 -1.19 -7.91 16.65
N THR A 179 -0.44 -8.72 15.90
CA THR A 179 -0.89 -9.32 14.63
C THR A 179 -1.15 -10.82 14.77
N VAL A 180 -1.98 -11.36 13.88
CA VAL A 180 -2.12 -12.79 13.66
C VAL A 180 -1.84 -13.08 12.19
N VAL A 181 -0.74 -13.76 11.92
CA VAL A 181 -0.32 -14.14 10.57
C VAL A 181 -1.27 -15.22 10.04
N SER A 182 -1.96 -14.90 8.96
CA SER A 182 -2.88 -15.82 8.30
C SER A 182 -2.13 -16.83 7.43
N PRO A 183 -2.76 -17.99 7.10
CA PRO A 183 -2.18 -18.95 6.16
C PRO A 183 -1.73 -18.27 4.85
N ASN A 184 -0.54 -18.62 4.39
CA ASN A 184 0.09 -18.12 3.16
C ASN A 184 0.38 -16.61 3.10
N ALA A 185 0.13 -15.83 4.17
CA ALA A 185 0.32 -14.38 4.10
C ALA A 185 1.78 -14.00 3.83
N ILE A 186 2.72 -14.53 4.62
CA ILE A 186 4.17 -14.27 4.43
C ILE A 186 4.64 -14.82 3.07
N PHE A 187 4.13 -15.98 2.65
CA PHE A 187 4.44 -16.53 1.34
C PHE A 187 4.10 -15.52 0.22
N TRP A 188 2.87 -14.98 0.17
CA TRP A 188 2.48 -14.03 -0.87
C TRP A 188 3.21 -12.69 -0.77
N MET A 189 3.55 -12.23 0.42
CA MET A 189 4.43 -11.06 0.58
C MET A 189 5.81 -11.30 -0.01
N ARG A 190 6.41 -12.48 0.22
CA ARG A 190 7.69 -12.87 -0.38
C ARG A 190 7.58 -13.04 -1.91
N MET A 191 6.48 -13.63 -2.41
CA MET A 191 6.21 -13.68 -3.85
C MET A 191 6.20 -12.29 -4.49
N GLY A 192 5.64 -11.29 -3.80
CA GLY A 192 5.70 -9.90 -4.21
C GLY A 192 7.10 -9.31 -4.12
N LEU A 193 7.85 -9.61 -3.04
CA LEU A 193 9.21 -9.09 -2.85
C LEU A 193 10.17 -9.52 -3.97
N TYR A 194 9.98 -10.74 -4.47
CA TYR A 194 10.78 -11.32 -5.57
C TYR A 194 10.08 -11.27 -6.94
N GLU A 195 9.07 -10.38 -7.10
CA GLU A 195 8.43 -10.14 -8.41
C GLU A 195 9.44 -9.67 -9.45
N ASN A 196 10.29 -8.73 -9.06
CA ASN A 196 11.40 -8.21 -9.87
C ASN A 196 12.45 -7.52 -9.00
N ASP A 197 13.58 -7.13 -9.60
CA ASP A 197 14.70 -6.52 -8.88
C ASP A 197 14.39 -5.11 -8.32
N ARG A 198 13.38 -4.42 -8.86
CA ARG A 198 13.00 -3.08 -8.41
C ARG A 198 12.17 -3.09 -7.13
N VAL A 199 11.55 -4.20 -6.76
CA VAL A 199 10.78 -4.26 -5.51
C VAL A 199 11.74 -4.30 -4.33
N GLY A 200 11.69 -3.27 -3.48
CA GLY A 200 12.53 -3.14 -2.28
C GLY A 200 11.82 -3.52 -1.00
N ALA A 201 10.50 -3.34 -0.95
CA ALA A 201 9.69 -3.68 0.21
C ALA A 201 8.27 -4.09 -0.17
N THR A 202 7.67 -4.95 0.65
CA THR A 202 6.29 -5.42 0.51
C THR A 202 5.53 -5.35 1.82
N SER A 203 4.23 -5.16 1.72
CA SER A 203 3.28 -5.28 2.82
C SER A 203 2.01 -6.00 2.35
N CYS A 204 1.06 -6.19 3.24
CA CYS A 204 -0.17 -6.94 2.99
C CYS A 204 -1.42 -6.10 3.30
N MET A 205 -2.58 -6.65 2.96
CA MET A 205 -3.88 -6.13 3.40
C MET A 205 -4.15 -6.50 4.86
N SER A 206 -4.98 -5.72 5.53
CA SER A 206 -5.36 -5.94 6.93
C SER A 206 -6.79 -5.46 7.20
N ASN A 207 -7.31 -5.76 8.38
CA ASN A 207 -8.52 -5.15 8.92
C ASN A 207 -8.24 -3.78 9.60
N ASN A 208 -6.98 -3.51 9.93
CA ASN A 208 -6.54 -2.28 10.63
C ASN A 208 -5.13 -1.85 10.19
N GLY A 209 -4.94 -1.63 8.90
CA GLY A 209 -3.68 -1.20 8.27
C GLY A 209 -3.80 0.17 7.58
N GLY A 210 -4.74 1.03 7.98
CA GLY A 210 -4.95 2.34 7.36
C GLY A 210 -5.42 2.22 5.91
N PHE A 211 -4.63 2.70 4.96
CA PHE A 211 -4.96 2.60 3.53
C PHE A 211 -4.82 1.17 2.94
N GLN A 212 -4.31 0.22 3.73
CA GLN A 212 -4.20 -1.20 3.40
C GLN A 212 -5.36 -2.02 3.96
N ASN A 213 -6.46 -1.38 4.38
CA ASN A 213 -7.62 -2.07 4.90
C ASN A 213 -8.41 -2.76 3.79
N ILE A 214 -8.89 -3.97 4.09
CA ILE A 214 -9.97 -4.60 3.35
C ILE A 214 -11.28 -3.85 3.61
N THR A 215 -12.25 -4.01 2.73
CA THR A 215 -13.58 -3.39 2.86
C THR A 215 -14.52 -4.22 3.75
N GLU A 216 -14.27 -5.52 3.83
CA GLU A 216 -15.06 -6.47 4.62
C GLU A 216 -14.77 -6.29 6.11
N VAL A 217 -15.83 -6.38 6.91
CA VAL A 217 -15.76 -6.31 8.37
C VAL A 217 -16.39 -7.58 8.94
N PHE A 218 -15.66 -8.25 9.81
CA PHE A 218 -16.09 -9.50 10.45
C PHE A 218 -16.09 -9.34 11.97
N ASP A 219 -16.87 -10.18 12.67
CA ASP A 219 -17.07 -10.09 14.12
C ASP A 219 -15.98 -10.80 14.93
N SER A 220 -15.20 -11.67 14.30
CA SER A 220 -14.19 -12.48 14.99
C SER A 220 -12.89 -12.64 14.20
N VAL A 221 -11.78 -12.88 14.92
CA VAL A 221 -10.48 -13.23 14.33
C VAL A 221 -10.60 -14.48 13.46
N SER A 222 -11.38 -15.47 13.86
CA SER A 222 -11.57 -16.71 13.10
C SER A 222 -12.21 -16.46 11.74
N GLU A 223 -13.14 -15.52 11.63
CA GLU A 223 -13.75 -15.15 10.36
C GLU A 223 -12.77 -14.41 9.45
N TYR A 224 -11.92 -13.53 10.00
CA TYR A 224 -10.82 -12.92 9.26
C TYR A 224 -9.81 -13.95 8.75
N ILE A 225 -9.47 -14.96 9.56
CA ILE A 225 -8.58 -16.06 9.12
C ILE A 225 -9.27 -16.90 8.03
N TYR A 226 -10.57 -17.18 8.16
CA TYR A 226 -11.32 -17.85 7.09
C TYR A 226 -11.33 -17.02 5.80
N TYR A 227 -11.57 -15.71 5.88
CA TYR A 227 -11.45 -14.80 4.75
C TYR A 227 -10.06 -14.93 4.08
N ALA A 228 -8.99 -14.93 4.89
CA ALA A 228 -7.63 -15.08 4.38
C ALA A 228 -7.43 -16.39 3.63
N THR A 229 -8.00 -17.53 4.07
CA THR A 229 -7.87 -18.80 3.34
C THR A 229 -8.50 -18.79 1.95
N LYS A 230 -9.39 -17.83 1.66
CA LYS A 230 -10.06 -17.65 0.36
C LYS A 230 -9.44 -16.56 -0.50
N ASN A 231 -8.61 -15.69 0.09
CA ASN A 231 -8.04 -14.52 -0.57
C ASN A 231 -6.51 -14.53 -0.63
N ASN A 232 -5.82 -15.27 0.26
CA ASN A 232 -4.37 -15.50 0.16
C ASN A 232 -4.09 -16.62 -0.86
N ILE A 233 -4.40 -16.35 -2.12
CA ILE A 233 -4.31 -17.27 -3.26
C ILE A 233 -3.65 -16.55 -4.45
N PRO A 234 -3.24 -17.29 -5.52
CA PRO A 234 -2.67 -16.63 -6.69
C PRO A 234 -3.68 -15.69 -7.35
N GLU A 235 -3.21 -14.53 -7.77
CA GLU A 235 -3.97 -13.54 -8.53
C GLU A 235 -3.14 -13.05 -9.72
N TYR A 236 -3.82 -12.57 -10.79
CA TYR A 236 -3.12 -12.12 -12.01
C TYR A 236 -2.36 -10.80 -11.80
N TYR A 237 -2.96 -9.86 -11.05
CA TYR A 237 -2.41 -8.52 -10.80
C TYR A 237 -2.51 -8.16 -9.31
N PRO A 238 -1.82 -8.88 -8.41
CA PRO A 238 -2.04 -8.73 -6.97
C PRO A 238 -1.32 -7.52 -6.35
N TYR A 239 -0.48 -6.80 -7.11
CA TYR A 239 0.46 -5.84 -6.56
C TYR A 239 0.07 -4.41 -6.88
N GLU A 240 -0.06 -3.59 -5.85
CA GLU A 240 -0.29 -2.14 -5.97
C GLU A 240 0.94 -1.38 -5.50
N ASN A 241 1.50 -0.49 -6.35
CA ASN A 241 2.57 0.41 -5.95
C ASN A 241 2.06 1.41 -4.90
N LYS A 242 2.86 1.63 -3.87
CA LYS A 242 2.60 2.64 -2.84
C LYS A 242 3.83 3.53 -2.65
N VAL A 243 3.59 4.75 -2.19
CA VAL A 243 4.68 5.68 -1.83
C VAL A 243 5.42 5.18 -0.58
N TRP A 244 4.68 4.64 0.37
CA TRP A 244 5.15 4.04 1.61
C TRP A 244 4.21 2.90 2.03
N LEU A 245 4.59 2.12 3.04
CA LEU A 245 3.86 0.95 3.54
C LEU A 245 3.57 1.14 5.02
N ALA A 246 2.37 0.77 5.46
CA ALA A 246 2.00 0.83 6.88
C ALA A 246 2.84 -0.14 7.72
N GLY A 247 3.50 0.37 8.75
CA GLY A 247 4.57 -0.29 9.51
C GLY A 247 4.14 -1.48 10.38
N PHE A 248 2.87 -1.94 10.31
CA PHE A 248 2.41 -3.09 11.10
C PHE A 248 2.97 -4.43 10.61
N ALA A 249 3.26 -4.56 9.30
CA ALA A 249 3.78 -5.77 8.66
C ALA A 249 4.50 -5.41 7.35
N VAL A 250 5.82 -5.24 7.38
CA VAL A 250 6.61 -4.82 6.21
C VAL A 250 7.84 -5.70 6.05
N ILE A 251 7.98 -6.35 4.89
CA ILE A 251 9.21 -7.05 4.51
C ILE A 251 10.06 -6.10 3.66
N ILE A 252 11.34 -5.97 4.01
CA ILE A 252 12.32 -5.13 3.28
C ILE A 252 13.50 -6.02 2.90
N LYS A 253 13.93 -5.96 1.63
CA LYS A 253 15.17 -6.64 1.21
C LYS A 253 16.35 -6.13 2.03
N ARG A 254 17.19 -7.04 2.53
CA ARG A 254 18.40 -6.68 3.31
C ARG A 254 19.28 -5.71 2.55
N ASP A 255 19.55 -6.00 1.29
CA ASP A 255 20.44 -5.17 0.46
C ASP A 255 19.91 -3.74 0.30
N VAL A 256 18.58 -3.59 0.22
CA VAL A 256 17.93 -2.27 0.18
C VAL A 256 18.09 -1.55 1.51
N LEU A 257 17.84 -2.23 2.63
CA LEU A 257 17.98 -1.65 3.96
C LEU A 257 19.43 -1.24 4.26
N ASP A 258 20.40 -2.04 3.84
CA ASP A 258 21.84 -1.73 3.98
C ASP A 258 22.23 -0.49 3.16
N GLN A 259 21.62 -0.29 2.00
CA GLN A 259 21.84 0.89 1.16
C GLN A 259 21.21 2.16 1.76
N ILE A 260 19.97 2.09 2.26
CA ILE A 260 19.21 3.27 2.70
C ILE A 260 19.41 3.58 4.19
N GLY A 261 19.94 2.63 4.97
CA GLY A 261 20.11 2.72 6.43
C GLY A 261 18.84 2.39 7.21
N LEU A 262 18.97 2.34 8.52
CA LEU A 262 17.95 1.94 9.49
C LEU A 262 16.86 3.01 9.67
N LEU A 263 15.82 2.70 10.50
CA LEU A 263 14.76 3.66 10.83
C LEU A 263 15.33 4.91 11.49
N ASP A 264 14.79 6.08 11.13
CA ASP A 264 15.26 7.38 11.62
C ASP A 264 14.74 7.65 13.04
N LEU A 265 15.64 7.81 13.99
CA LEU A 265 15.31 8.00 15.40
C LEU A 265 14.73 9.38 15.76
N ARG A 266 14.73 10.33 14.83
CA ARG A 266 14.11 11.65 15.05
C ARG A 266 12.61 11.59 15.29
N TYR A 267 11.95 10.52 14.85
CA TYR A 267 10.51 10.28 15.08
C TYR A 267 10.18 9.77 16.48
N GLY A 268 11.19 9.48 17.31
CA GLY A 268 11.04 9.17 18.74
C GLY A 268 10.23 7.88 18.99
N LYS A 269 9.08 8.02 19.67
CA LYS A 269 8.29 6.85 20.10
C LYS A 269 7.56 6.13 18.96
N GLY A 270 7.33 6.78 17.81
CA GLY A 270 6.64 6.20 16.66
C GLY A 270 5.88 7.25 15.85
N TYR A 271 5.31 6.82 14.73
CA TYR A 271 4.65 7.56 13.64
C TYR A 271 5.62 8.30 12.72
N TYR A 272 5.44 8.13 11.41
CA TYR A 272 6.23 8.68 10.29
C TYR A 272 7.60 8.01 10.06
N GLU A 273 8.05 7.06 10.88
CA GLU A 273 9.26 6.27 10.59
C GLU A 273 9.04 5.32 9.40
N ASP A 274 7.82 4.82 9.22
CA ASP A 274 7.38 3.99 8.10
C ASP A 274 7.20 4.81 6.82
N ASP A 275 6.63 6.01 6.90
CA ASP A 275 6.62 6.99 5.81
C ASP A 275 8.05 7.31 5.35
N ASP A 276 8.92 7.61 6.30
CA ASP A 276 10.31 8.00 6.04
C ASP A 276 11.10 6.89 5.34
N ILE A 277 11.00 5.66 5.82
CA ILE A 277 11.70 4.54 5.19
C ILE A 277 11.16 4.27 3.79
N GLY A 278 9.84 4.43 3.57
CA GLY A 278 9.21 4.35 2.26
C GLY A 278 9.81 5.35 1.27
N ILE A 279 9.92 6.64 1.66
CA ILE A 279 10.54 7.67 0.82
C ILE A 279 12.00 7.34 0.50
N ARG A 280 12.77 6.81 1.48
CA ARG A 280 14.17 6.43 1.24
C ARG A 280 14.29 5.25 0.26
N ILE A 281 13.40 4.27 0.33
CA ILE A 281 13.29 3.16 -0.62
C ILE A 281 13.03 3.72 -2.03
N GLN A 282 12.04 4.62 -2.18
CA GLN A 282 11.70 5.24 -3.47
C GLN A 282 12.88 6.03 -4.04
N LYS A 283 13.56 6.85 -3.23
CA LYS A 283 14.73 7.64 -3.66
C LYS A 283 15.94 6.80 -4.02
N ALA A 284 16.03 5.59 -3.50
CA ALA A 284 17.06 4.62 -3.89
C ALA A 284 16.74 3.88 -5.20
N GLY A 285 15.59 4.18 -5.84
CA GLY A 285 15.15 3.59 -7.11
C GLY A 285 14.33 2.31 -6.96
N TYR A 286 13.97 1.91 -5.74
CA TYR A 286 13.17 0.74 -5.47
C TYR A 286 11.69 1.07 -5.32
N GLN A 287 10.85 0.05 -5.38
CA GLN A 287 9.40 0.14 -5.24
C GLN A 287 8.95 -0.40 -3.88
N CYS A 288 7.91 0.22 -3.34
CA CYS A 288 7.10 -0.29 -2.24
C CYS A 288 5.79 -0.83 -2.83
N ILE A 289 5.44 -2.09 -2.55
CA ILE A 289 4.19 -2.67 -3.06
C ILE A 289 3.35 -3.28 -1.93
N VAL A 290 2.03 -3.16 -2.08
CA VAL A 290 1.05 -3.89 -1.26
C VAL A 290 0.58 -5.11 -2.04
N CYS A 291 0.65 -6.28 -1.40
CA CYS A 291 0.16 -7.55 -1.93
C CYS A 291 -1.31 -7.72 -1.54
N HIS A 292 -2.22 -7.49 -2.48
CA HIS A 292 -3.67 -7.62 -2.22
C HIS A 292 -4.13 -9.05 -1.98
N ASN A 293 -3.34 -10.02 -2.42
CA ASN A 293 -3.53 -11.45 -2.17
C ASN A 293 -2.78 -11.95 -0.92
N SER A 294 -2.52 -11.05 0.01
CA SER A 294 -1.96 -11.36 1.32
C SER A 294 -2.70 -10.58 2.39
N PHE A 295 -3.17 -11.24 3.43
CA PHE A 295 -3.88 -10.64 4.56
C PHE A 295 -3.27 -11.08 5.88
N ILE A 296 -3.02 -10.12 6.77
CA ILE A 296 -2.62 -10.33 8.17
C ILE A 296 -3.60 -9.59 9.07
N PHE A 297 -4.19 -10.30 10.05
CA PHE A 297 -5.06 -9.66 11.04
C PHE A 297 -4.23 -8.81 11.99
N HIS A 298 -4.71 -7.58 12.27
CA HIS A 298 -4.06 -6.63 13.18
C HIS A 298 -5.06 -6.14 14.22
N CYS A 299 -4.82 -6.44 15.48
CA CYS A 299 -5.69 -6.02 16.60
C CYS A 299 -5.77 -4.49 16.71
N GLY A 300 -4.67 -3.81 16.41
CA GLY A 300 -4.56 -2.35 16.34
C GLY A 300 -4.37 -1.64 17.67
N SER A 301 -3.27 -0.88 17.72
CA SER A 301 -2.99 0.18 18.72
C SER A 301 -3.14 -0.20 20.19
N LEU A 302 -2.94 -1.45 20.59
CA LEU A 302 -3.02 -1.86 21.99
C LEU A 302 -1.99 -1.15 22.87
N SER A 303 -0.81 -0.85 22.31
CA SER A 303 0.28 -0.16 23.01
C SER A 303 0.03 1.34 23.27
N PHE A 304 -0.91 1.97 22.54
CA PHE A 304 -1.25 3.39 22.61
C PHE A 304 -2.70 3.66 23.08
N ASN A 305 -3.44 2.62 23.46
CA ASN A 305 -4.90 2.70 23.69
C ASN A 305 -5.38 3.59 24.84
N ASN A 306 -4.49 4.19 25.63
CA ASN A 306 -4.89 4.96 26.80
C ASN A 306 -4.65 6.48 26.69
N ASP A 307 -4.03 6.99 25.62
CA ASP A 307 -3.79 8.44 25.48
C ASP A 307 -3.89 8.93 24.02
N VAL A 308 -5.13 9.17 23.60
CA VAL A 308 -5.45 9.74 22.27
C VAL A 308 -4.78 11.12 22.08
N GLU A 309 -4.61 11.90 23.16
CA GLU A 309 -3.98 13.22 23.09
C GLU A 309 -2.46 13.09 22.84
N GLU A 310 -1.80 12.13 23.52
CA GLU A 310 -0.36 11.86 23.27
C GLU A 310 -0.16 11.37 21.83
N LYS A 311 -0.99 10.44 21.35
CA LYS A 311 -0.99 9.97 19.96
C LYS A 311 -1.07 11.13 18.96
N ASN A 312 -2.08 11.98 19.12
CA ASN A 312 -2.30 13.12 18.22
C ASN A 312 -1.16 14.15 18.31
N ARG A 313 -0.57 14.33 19.49
CA ARG A 313 0.59 15.21 19.69
C ARG A 313 1.82 14.68 18.98
N LEU A 314 2.12 13.39 19.15
CA LEU A 314 3.25 12.72 18.50
C LEU A 314 3.12 12.79 16.98
N SER A 315 1.95 12.41 16.43
CA SER A 315 1.69 12.48 14.98
C SER A 315 1.89 13.90 14.44
N ARG A 316 1.31 14.92 15.08
CA ARG A 316 1.48 16.32 14.65
C ARG A 316 2.93 16.80 14.71
N ASN A 317 3.68 16.38 15.74
CA ASN A 317 5.08 16.76 15.85
C ASN A 317 5.93 16.07 14.78
N ASN A 318 5.70 14.78 14.55
CA ASN A 318 6.46 13.99 13.59
C ASN A 318 6.13 14.38 12.13
N ARG A 319 4.89 14.82 11.83
CA ARG A 319 4.54 15.45 10.55
C ARG A 319 5.42 16.68 10.27
N LYS A 320 5.71 17.50 11.29
CA LYS A 320 6.63 18.64 11.14
C LYS A 320 8.07 18.20 10.88
N VAL A 321 8.56 17.21 11.65
CA VAL A 321 9.88 16.61 11.45
C VAL A 321 10.02 16.05 10.03
N PHE A 322 8.98 15.39 9.53
CA PHE A 322 8.95 14.87 8.17
C PHE A 322 9.00 15.99 7.13
N LYS A 323 8.14 17.02 7.27
CA LYS A 323 8.14 18.21 6.39
C LYS A 323 9.48 18.93 6.37
N GLU A 324 10.12 19.10 7.52
CA GLU A 324 11.46 19.71 7.62
C GLU A 324 12.54 18.87 6.93
N LYS A 325 12.44 17.53 7.00
CA LYS A 325 13.38 16.62 6.36
C LYS A 325 13.24 16.56 4.85
N TRP A 326 12.00 16.48 4.36
CA TRP A 326 11.69 16.15 2.97
C TRP A 326 11.23 17.34 2.13
N GLY A 327 10.84 18.45 2.77
CA GLY A 327 10.37 19.66 2.11
C GLY A 327 8.92 19.62 1.61
N PHE A 328 8.16 18.55 1.93
CA PHE A 328 6.76 18.41 1.55
C PHE A 328 5.97 17.63 2.60
N ASP A 329 4.65 17.62 2.46
CA ASP A 329 3.73 16.94 3.36
C ASP A 329 3.29 15.59 2.78
N ILE A 330 3.72 14.47 3.38
CA ILE A 330 3.40 13.13 2.89
C ILE A 330 1.90 12.84 2.92
N ASP A 331 1.19 13.28 3.97
CA ASP A 331 -0.25 13.05 4.12
C ASP A 331 -1.07 13.67 2.98
N TYR A 332 -0.56 14.76 2.40
CA TYR A 332 -1.19 15.44 1.27
C TYR A 332 -0.77 14.80 -0.07
N TYR A 333 0.54 14.65 -0.31
CA TYR A 333 1.07 14.27 -1.62
C TYR A 333 1.10 12.76 -1.90
N SER A 334 0.82 11.89 -0.92
CA SER A 334 0.74 10.43 -1.10
C SER A 334 -0.68 9.87 -1.03
N LYS A 335 -1.69 10.73 -0.99
CA LYS A 335 -3.09 10.31 -0.86
C LYS A 335 -3.69 9.93 -2.22
N SER A 336 -4.19 8.71 -2.33
CA SER A 336 -5.01 8.30 -3.47
C SER A 336 -6.42 8.89 -3.41
N ARG A 337 -6.92 9.39 -4.55
CA ARG A 337 -8.21 10.05 -4.70
C ARG A 337 -9.27 9.06 -5.20
N ASN A 338 -9.65 8.09 -4.33
CA ASN A 338 -10.60 7.03 -4.68
C ASN A 338 -11.97 7.58 -5.11
N GLU A 339 -12.39 8.74 -4.57
CA GLU A 339 -13.62 9.44 -4.93
C GLU A 339 -13.61 10.00 -6.36
N ILE A 340 -12.45 10.10 -6.98
CA ILE A 340 -12.27 10.53 -8.38
C ILE A 340 -12.17 9.31 -9.29
N ILE A 341 -11.44 8.29 -8.88
CA ILE A 341 -11.21 7.06 -9.66
C ILE A 341 -12.52 6.37 -10.04
N GLN A 342 -13.55 6.45 -9.18
CA GLN A 342 -14.88 5.87 -9.46
C GLN A 342 -15.57 6.41 -10.73
N PHE A 343 -15.09 7.51 -11.30
CA PHE A 343 -15.62 8.08 -12.54
C PHE A 343 -14.96 7.49 -13.80
N ILE A 344 -13.91 6.69 -13.68
CA ILE A 344 -13.38 5.89 -14.78
C ILE A 344 -14.34 4.71 -14.99
N LYS A 345 -15.01 4.65 -16.15
CA LYS A 345 -16.11 3.72 -16.42
C LYS A 345 -15.75 2.60 -17.36
N ASP A 346 -14.56 2.64 -17.92
CA ASP A 346 -14.09 1.60 -18.83
C ASP A 346 -13.88 0.27 -18.10
N ASP A 347 -14.05 -0.84 -18.82
CA ASP A 347 -13.77 -2.18 -18.30
C ASP A 347 -12.32 -2.29 -17.85
N GLU A 348 -12.06 -3.03 -16.77
CA GLU A 348 -10.74 -3.17 -16.16
C GLU A 348 -9.67 -3.72 -17.11
N ASP A 349 -10.05 -4.56 -18.07
CA ASP A 349 -9.15 -5.12 -19.10
C ASP A 349 -8.86 -4.16 -20.26
N LYS A 350 -9.56 -3.02 -20.34
CA LYS A 350 -9.36 -2.06 -21.44
C LYS A 350 -8.08 -1.26 -21.23
N PRO A 351 -7.20 -1.16 -22.26
CA PRO A 351 -6.08 -0.25 -22.24
C PRO A 351 -6.58 1.21 -22.32
N ILE A 352 -6.43 1.96 -21.27
CA ILE A 352 -6.77 3.39 -21.17
C ILE A 352 -5.51 4.23 -20.95
N HIS A 353 -5.56 5.48 -21.41
CA HIS A 353 -4.48 6.48 -21.21
C HIS A 353 -4.98 7.57 -20.28
N VAL A 354 -4.32 7.75 -19.16
CA VAL A 354 -4.73 8.69 -18.09
C VAL A 354 -3.63 9.70 -17.83
N LEU A 355 -4.00 10.98 -17.76
CA LEU A 355 -3.11 12.06 -17.31
C LEU A 355 -3.67 12.69 -16.05
N GLU A 356 -2.87 12.80 -15.01
CA GLU A 356 -3.22 13.55 -13.80
C GLU A 356 -2.34 14.80 -13.68
N ILE A 357 -2.97 15.97 -13.56
CA ILE A 357 -2.31 17.25 -13.29
C ILE A 357 -2.33 17.49 -11.79
N GLY A 358 -1.17 17.81 -11.20
CA GLY A 358 -1.01 17.88 -9.74
C GLY A 358 -1.08 16.49 -9.10
N CYS A 359 -0.38 15.51 -9.71
CA CYS A 359 -0.49 14.10 -9.34
C CYS A 359 0.21 13.72 -8.01
N GLY A 360 0.87 14.67 -7.34
CA GLY A 360 1.63 14.38 -6.13
C GLY A 360 2.72 13.34 -6.37
N CYS A 361 2.88 12.41 -5.42
CA CYS A 361 3.77 11.26 -5.57
C CYS A 361 3.19 10.14 -6.46
N GLY A 362 2.09 10.38 -7.19
CA GLY A 362 1.47 9.41 -8.10
C GLY A 362 0.58 8.37 -7.42
N ALA A 363 0.06 8.63 -6.21
CA ALA A 363 -0.75 7.65 -5.49
C ALA A 363 -2.08 7.32 -6.19
N THR A 364 -2.73 8.30 -6.82
CA THR A 364 -3.94 8.08 -7.64
C THR A 364 -3.60 7.27 -8.89
N LEU A 365 -2.49 7.59 -9.56
CA LEU A 365 -2.00 6.86 -10.74
C LEU A 365 -1.68 5.40 -10.38
N ALA A 366 -1.08 5.16 -9.21
CA ALA A 366 -0.82 3.81 -8.70
C ALA A 366 -2.10 3.00 -8.53
N LYS A 367 -3.13 3.62 -7.94
CA LYS A 367 -4.44 2.98 -7.76
C LYS A 367 -5.13 2.70 -9.09
N ILE A 368 -5.07 3.65 -10.05
CA ILE A 368 -5.59 3.45 -11.40
C ILE A 368 -4.85 2.30 -12.09
N LYS A 369 -3.52 2.25 -12.03
CA LYS A 369 -2.72 1.17 -12.62
C LYS A 369 -3.00 -0.20 -12.01
N TYR A 370 -3.33 -0.26 -10.72
CA TYR A 370 -3.75 -1.48 -10.04
C TYR A 370 -5.14 -1.96 -10.52
N LEU A 371 -6.13 -1.04 -10.63
CA LEU A 371 -7.49 -1.36 -11.03
C LEU A 371 -7.62 -1.62 -12.54
N TRP A 372 -6.82 -0.93 -13.36
CA TRP A 372 -6.71 -1.12 -14.82
C TRP A 372 -5.28 -1.52 -15.15
N PRO A 373 -4.92 -2.80 -15.09
CA PRO A 373 -3.53 -3.25 -15.26
C PRO A 373 -2.92 -2.88 -16.62
N HIS A 374 -3.76 -2.68 -17.64
CA HIS A 374 -3.35 -2.28 -18.99
C HIS A 374 -3.34 -0.76 -19.20
N ALA A 375 -3.69 0.05 -18.17
CA ALA A 375 -3.65 1.50 -18.26
C ALA A 375 -2.21 2.03 -18.46
N GLU A 376 -2.07 3.04 -19.31
CA GLU A 376 -0.89 3.90 -19.36
C GLU A 376 -1.19 5.18 -18.58
N VAL A 377 -0.46 5.40 -17.50
CA VAL A 377 -0.70 6.52 -16.58
C VAL A 377 0.47 7.49 -16.62
N LYS A 378 0.18 8.79 -16.68
CA LYS A 378 1.15 9.88 -16.73
C LYS A 378 0.75 10.99 -15.77
N GLY A 379 1.75 11.75 -15.31
CA GLY A 379 1.50 12.84 -14.37
C GLY A 379 2.31 14.10 -14.65
N ILE A 380 1.77 15.23 -14.22
CA ILE A 380 2.51 16.49 -14.12
C ILE A 380 2.39 16.99 -12.70
N GLU A 381 3.54 17.24 -12.05
CA GLU A 381 3.59 17.72 -10.67
C GLU A 381 4.49 18.97 -10.57
N LEU A 382 4.01 19.97 -9.85
CA LEU A 382 4.71 21.26 -9.71
C LEU A 382 5.97 21.14 -8.84
N ILE A 383 5.89 20.38 -7.74
CA ILE A 383 6.93 20.31 -6.73
C ILE A 383 7.95 19.23 -7.09
N GLY A 384 9.18 19.63 -7.43
CA GLY A 384 10.22 18.72 -7.90
C GLY A 384 10.52 17.56 -6.95
N ALA A 385 10.63 17.81 -5.64
CA ALA A 385 10.89 16.75 -4.66
C ALA A 385 9.77 15.69 -4.59
N VAL A 386 8.53 16.08 -4.91
CA VAL A 386 7.35 15.20 -4.97
C VAL A 386 7.31 14.46 -6.30
N ALA A 387 7.52 15.18 -7.42
CA ALA A 387 7.60 14.62 -8.75
C ALA A 387 8.67 13.54 -8.87
N ASP A 388 9.86 13.78 -8.30
CA ASP A 388 10.99 12.82 -8.30
C ASP A 388 10.63 11.47 -7.65
N ILE A 389 9.83 11.50 -6.57
CA ILE A 389 9.36 10.28 -5.92
C ILE A 389 8.38 9.53 -6.80
N GLY A 390 7.40 10.23 -7.38
CA GLY A 390 6.41 9.63 -8.27
C GLY A 390 7.02 9.10 -9.56
N ALA A 391 8.03 9.80 -10.10
CA ALA A 391 8.75 9.40 -11.31
C ALA A 391 9.52 8.08 -11.17
N ASN A 392 9.80 7.63 -9.95
CA ASN A 392 10.35 6.29 -9.72
C ASN A 392 9.41 5.17 -10.20
N ASN A 393 8.10 5.40 -10.17
CA ASN A 393 7.10 4.39 -10.50
C ASN A 393 6.35 4.64 -11.81
N PHE A 394 6.19 5.92 -12.20
CA PHE A 394 5.33 6.34 -13.30
C PHE A 394 6.01 7.41 -14.17
N ASP A 395 5.46 7.64 -15.35
CA ASP A 395 5.87 8.75 -16.24
C ASP A 395 5.32 10.08 -15.68
N ILE A 396 6.01 10.60 -14.65
CA ILE A 396 5.69 11.89 -14.01
C ILE A 396 6.79 12.89 -14.33
N ILE A 397 6.38 14.04 -14.84
CA ILE A 397 7.28 15.16 -15.13
C ILE A 397 7.05 16.30 -14.15
N GLN A 398 8.13 16.94 -13.73
CA GLN A 398 8.04 18.20 -13.01
C GLN A 398 7.65 19.31 -13.98
N GLY A 399 6.61 20.09 -13.66
CA GLY A 399 6.22 21.22 -14.47
C GLY A 399 5.05 22.04 -13.90
N ASN A 400 5.02 23.31 -14.26
CA ASN A 400 3.87 24.19 -14.04
C ASN A 400 2.99 24.17 -15.28
N ILE A 401 1.78 23.62 -15.17
CA ILE A 401 0.82 23.54 -16.28
C ILE A 401 0.51 24.91 -16.90
N GLU A 402 0.57 26.01 -16.13
CA GLU A 402 0.35 27.35 -16.65
C GLU A 402 1.53 27.86 -17.50
N GLU A 403 2.76 27.49 -17.17
CA GLU A 403 3.99 27.98 -17.81
C GLU A 403 4.45 27.09 -18.97
N MET A 404 3.97 25.86 -19.07
CA MET A 404 4.28 24.97 -20.18
C MET A 404 3.56 25.43 -21.44
N ASP A 405 4.29 25.84 -22.49
CA ASP A 405 3.70 26.22 -23.79
C ASP A 405 3.00 25.04 -24.46
N ALA A 406 3.61 23.85 -24.39
CA ALA A 406 3.08 22.58 -24.88
C ALA A 406 3.48 21.45 -23.93
N LEU A 407 2.63 20.43 -23.84
CA LEU A 407 2.96 19.21 -23.10
C LEU A 407 3.76 18.25 -24.02
N PRO A 408 4.66 17.43 -23.46
CA PRO A 408 5.46 16.49 -24.24
C PRO A 408 4.68 15.23 -24.63
N TYR A 409 3.41 15.40 -24.95
CA TYR A 409 2.50 14.32 -25.35
C TYR A 409 1.96 14.58 -26.76
N ARG A 410 1.51 13.51 -27.41
CA ARG A 410 0.86 13.64 -28.73
C ARG A 410 -0.57 14.15 -28.56
N ASP A 411 -1.08 14.80 -29.61
CA ASP A 411 -2.49 15.20 -29.68
C ASP A 411 -3.40 13.96 -29.67
N ASP A 412 -4.65 14.11 -29.21
CA ASP A 412 -5.67 13.06 -29.20
C ASP A 412 -5.22 11.75 -28.53
N TYR A 413 -4.57 11.86 -27.34
CA TYR A 413 -3.93 10.71 -26.71
C TYR A 413 -4.68 10.16 -25.51
N PHE A 414 -5.11 11.03 -24.60
CA PHE A 414 -5.67 10.63 -23.32
C PHE A 414 -7.16 10.29 -23.42
N ASP A 415 -7.56 9.20 -22.78
CA ASP A 415 -8.96 8.83 -22.56
C ASP A 415 -9.52 9.58 -21.35
N TYR A 416 -8.69 9.82 -20.33
CA TYR A 416 -9.04 10.53 -19.11
C TYR A 416 -7.99 11.57 -18.76
N VAL A 417 -8.44 12.76 -18.35
CA VAL A 417 -7.59 13.77 -17.74
C VAL A 417 -8.17 14.16 -16.39
N ILE A 418 -7.32 14.23 -15.35
CA ILE A 418 -7.71 14.46 -13.96
C ILE A 418 -7.09 15.76 -13.46
N PHE A 419 -7.93 16.63 -12.86
CA PHE A 419 -7.55 17.77 -12.05
C PHE A 419 -8.18 17.62 -10.67
N ALA A 420 -7.42 17.07 -9.72
CA ALA A 420 -7.90 16.76 -8.39
C ALA A 420 -7.43 17.84 -7.39
N ASP A 421 -8.29 18.83 -7.12
CA ASP A 421 -7.99 19.99 -6.28
C ASP A 421 -6.72 20.74 -6.76
N VAL A 422 -6.74 21.16 -8.02
CA VAL A 422 -5.64 21.88 -8.69
C VAL A 422 -6.09 23.22 -9.24
N LEU A 423 -7.32 23.30 -9.80
CA LEU A 423 -7.79 24.51 -10.52
C LEU A 423 -7.86 25.73 -9.62
N GLU A 424 -8.11 25.58 -8.33
CA GLU A 424 -8.12 26.66 -7.33
C GLU A 424 -6.74 27.28 -7.11
N HIS A 425 -5.68 26.52 -7.36
CA HIS A 425 -4.29 26.98 -7.25
C HIS A 425 -3.77 27.65 -8.53
N LEU A 426 -4.54 27.62 -9.62
CA LEU A 426 -4.15 28.24 -10.88
C LEU A 426 -4.62 29.70 -10.94
N ARG A 427 -3.81 30.55 -11.55
CA ARG A 427 -4.17 31.96 -11.83
C ARG A 427 -5.18 32.04 -12.97
N GLU A 428 -4.99 31.23 -14.01
CA GLU A 428 -5.81 31.18 -15.23
C GLU A 428 -6.31 29.75 -15.51
N PRO A 429 -7.13 29.14 -14.62
CA PRO A 429 -7.54 27.74 -14.75
C PRO A 429 -8.26 27.42 -16.06
N GLN A 430 -9.02 28.37 -16.61
CA GLN A 430 -9.69 28.20 -17.91
C GLN A 430 -8.67 27.98 -19.04
N LYS A 431 -7.56 28.72 -19.08
CA LYS A 431 -6.52 28.52 -20.10
C LYS A 431 -5.83 27.17 -19.98
N ALA A 432 -5.61 26.69 -18.76
CA ALA A 432 -5.07 25.36 -18.54
C ALA A 432 -6.02 24.27 -19.09
N LEU A 433 -7.33 24.42 -18.84
CA LEU A 433 -8.36 23.53 -19.37
C LEU A 433 -8.44 23.57 -20.90
N GLU A 434 -8.39 24.76 -21.52
CA GLU A 434 -8.36 24.93 -22.98
C GLU A 434 -7.11 24.27 -23.61
N LYS A 435 -5.94 24.41 -22.96
CA LYS A 435 -4.67 23.79 -23.39
C LYS A 435 -4.76 22.26 -23.39
N ILE A 436 -5.33 21.67 -22.35
CA ILE A 436 -5.43 20.22 -22.16
C ILE A 436 -6.29 19.57 -23.25
N ARG A 437 -7.33 20.22 -23.74
CA ARG A 437 -8.23 19.67 -24.77
C ARG A 437 -7.53 19.12 -26.00
N ARG A 438 -6.41 19.72 -26.39
CA ARG A 438 -5.61 19.26 -27.53
C ARG A 438 -5.11 17.82 -27.38
N TYR A 439 -4.84 17.41 -26.14
CA TYR A 439 -4.24 16.10 -25.83
C TYR A 439 -5.29 15.03 -25.50
N MET A 440 -6.55 15.44 -25.36
CA MET A 440 -7.68 14.56 -25.08
C MET A 440 -8.26 14.00 -26.39
N LYS A 441 -8.64 12.73 -26.40
CA LYS A 441 -9.41 12.14 -27.49
C LYS A 441 -10.78 12.80 -27.61
N ASN A 442 -11.46 12.62 -28.75
CA ASN A 442 -12.77 13.27 -28.99
C ASN A 442 -13.86 12.84 -28.00
N ASP A 443 -13.77 11.60 -27.48
CA ASP A 443 -14.67 10.98 -26.50
C ASP A 443 -14.06 10.89 -25.10
N ALA A 444 -12.96 11.60 -24.86
CA ALA A 444 -12.28 11.59 -23.57
C ALA A 444 -13.07 12.32 -22.48
N GLU A 445 -12.93 11.85 -21.27
CA GLU A 445 -13.54 12.44 -20.08
C GLU A 445 -12.53 13.29 -19.28
N LEU A 446 -12.98 14.46 -18.85
CA LEU A 446 -12.26 15.33 -17.92
C LEU A 446 -12.89 15.18 -16.53
N ILE A 447 -12.10 14.75 -15.55
CA ILE A 447 -12.52 14.58 -14.16
C ILE A 447 -11.91 15.71 -13.32
N VAL A 448 -12.77 16.49 -12.68
CA VAL A 448 -12.37 17.68 -11.91
C VAL A 448 -12.94 17.62 -10.50
N SER A 449 -12.11 17.89 -9.50
CA SER A 449 -12.59 18.30 -8.18
C SER A 449 -12.05 19.66 -7.79
N VAL A 450 -12.85 20.43 -7.05
CA VAL A 450 -12.48 21.72 -6.46
C VAL A 450 -13.14 21.86 -5.10
N PRO A 451 -12.52 22.56 -4.13
CA PRO A 451 -13.14 22.89 -2.86
C PRO A 451 -14.36 23.79 -3.09
N ASN A 452 -15.51 23.42 -2.50
CA ASN A 452 -16.72 24.23 -2.61
C ASN A 452 -16.73 25.33 -1.57
N PHE A 453 -16.56 26.58 -2.01
CA PHE A 453 -16.60 27.77 -1.14
C PHE A 453 -17.96 27.97 -0.42
N MET A 454 -19.04 27.40 -0.97
CA MET A 454 -20.36 27.40 -0.32
C MET A 454 -20.51 26.37 0.80
N ASN A 455 -19.42 25.70 1.20
CA ASN A 455 -19.44 24.78 2.33
C ASN A 455 -19.80 25.53 3.62
N ILE A 456 -20.66 24.92 4.46
CA ILE A 456 -21.14 25.54 5.71
C ILE A 456 -20.00 25.91 6.66
N THR A 457 -18.88 25.18 6.63
CA THR A 457 -17.69 25.45 7.44
C THR A 457 -16.97 26.76 7.06
N VAL A 458 -17.24 27.27 5.86
CA VAL A 458 -16.75 28.56 5.37
C VAL A 458 -17.84 29.61 5.53
N MET A 459 -19.06 29.32 5.09
CA MET A 459 -20.14 30.29 5.01
C MET A 459 -20.59 30.76 6.39
N LEU A 460 -20.68 29.87 7.38
CA LEU A 460 -21.16 30.25 8.70
C LEU A 460 -20.20 31.19 9.44
N PRO A 461 -18.89 30.96 9.53
CA PRO A 461 -17.94 31.93 10.06
C PRO A 461 -17.95 33.24 9.30
N LEU A 462 -18.06 33.22 7.96
CA LEU A 462 -18.11 34.42 7.13
C LEU A 462 -19.35 35.27 7.45
N LEU A 463 -20.53 34.67 7.62
CA LEU A 463 -21.75 35.37 8.03
C LEU A 463 -21.65 35.98 9.45
N ARG A 464 -20.82 35.40 10.30
CA ARG A 464 -20.49 35.93 11.63
C ARG A 464 -19.40 37.02 11.59
N GLY A 465 -18.92 37.39 10.40
CA GLY A 465 -17.88 38.40 10.19
C GLY A 465 -16.44 37.88 10.31
N ASN A 466 -16.24 36.55 10.36
CA ASN A 466 -14.92 35.91 10.48
C ASN A 466 -14.49 35.32 9.14
N LEU A 467 -13.31 35.72 8.65
CA LEU A 467 -12.64 35.12 7.48
C LEU A 467 -11.19 34.89 7.85
N GLU A 468 -10.84 33.62 8.04
CA GLU A 468 -9.49 33.22 8.40
C GLU A 468 -8.94 32.21 7.36
N TYR A 469 -7.81 32.57 6.74
CA TYR A 469 -7.09 31.65 5.86
C TYR A 469 -6.28 30.65 6.68
N ALA A 470 -6.26 29.41 6.23
CA ALA A 470 -5.54 28.30 6.84
C ALA A 470 -4.35 27.85 5.98
N ASP A 471 -3.58 26.92 6.49
CA ASP A 471 -2.48 26.30 5.74
C ASP A 471 -2.96 25.08 4.92
N GLU A 472 -4.24 24.68 5.10
CA GLU A 472 -4.88 23.57 4.38
C GLU A 472 -6.41 23.74 4.40
N GLY A 473 -7.12 23.07 3.46
CA GLY A 473 -8.58 23.06 3.38
C GLY A 473 -9.15 24.11 2.41
N ILE A 474 -10.45 24.41 2.53
CA ILE A 474 -11.16 25.26 1.56
C ILE A 474 -10.59 26.70 1.52
N LEU A 475 -10.18 27.23 2.66
CA LEU A 475 -9.55 28.57 2.79
C LEU A 475 -8.03 28.48 2.85
N ASP A 476 -7.43 27.56 2.12
CA ASP A 476 -5.97 27.49 1.98
C ASP A 476 -5.42 28.79 1.40
N LYS A 477 -4.33 29.29 1.99
CA LYS A 477 -3.64 30.53 1.58
C LYS A 477 -3.12 30.50 0.14
N THR A 478 -2.95 29.32 -0.43
CA THR A 478 -2.46 29.11 -1.79
C THR A 478 -3.55 29.08 -2.85
N HIS A 479 -4.84 29.15 -2.45
CA HIS A 479 -5.97 29.22 -3.37
C HIS A 479 -6.10 30.61 -3.99
N PHE A 480 -5.88 30.72 -5.28
CA PHE A 480 -6.13 31.94 -6.05
C PHE A 480 -7.60 32.09 -6.44
N LYS A 481 -8.33 30.98 -6.56
CA LYS A 481 -9.72 30.95 -6.99
C LYS A 481 -10.59 30.23 -5.96
N MET A 482 -11.73 30.86 -5.66
CA MET A 482 -12.77 30.27 -4.80
C MET A 482 -13.92 29.81 -5.69
N PHE A 483 -14.16 28.51 -5.73
CA PHE A 483 -15.20 27.94 -6.57
C PHE A 483 -16.48 27.62 -5.80
N THR A 484 -17.59 27.91 -6.45
CA THR A 484 -18.89 27.31 -6.15
C THR A 484 -19.20 26.28 -7.24
N MET A 485 -20.14 25.39 -7.01
CA MET A 485 -20.61 24.45 -8.05
C MET A 485 -20.97 25.22 -9.34
N LYS A 486 -21.68 26.32 -9.24
CA LYS A 486 -22.10 27.11 -10.39
C LYS A 486 -20.91 27.71 -11.14
N SER A 487 -20.01 28.40 -10.46
CA SER A 487 -18.85 29.04 -11.11
C SER A 487 -17.87 28.03 -11.73
N CYS A 488 -17.73 26.86 -11.13
CA CYS A 488 -16.94 25.78 -11.70
C CYS A 488 -17.57 25.27 -13.02
N ILE A 489 -18.87 24.99 -13.05
CA ILE A 489 -19.61 24.59 -14.25
C ILE A 489 -19.51 25.65 -15.35
N GLU A 490 -19.70 26.92 -15.01
CA GLU A 490 -19.58 28.02 -15.97
C GLU A 490 -18.19 28.09 -16.60
N MET A 491 -17.13 27.95 -15.80
CA MET A 491 -15.75 27.92 -16.28
C MET A 491 -15.48 26.72 -17.22
N LEU A 492 -15.90 25.51 -16.84
CA LEU A 492 -15.78 24.31 -17.66
C LEU A 492 -16.50 24.48 -19.00
N THR A 493 -17.71 25.02 -18.99
CA THR A 493 -18.51 25.28 -20.20
C THR A 493 -17.82 26.32 -21.10
N GLN A 494 -17.27 27.38 -20.53
CA GLN A 494 -16.52 28.40 -21.28
C GLN A 494 -15.22 27.85 -21.89
N ALA A 495 -14.56 26.92 -21.18
CA ALA A 495 -13.40 26.20 -21.70
C ALA A 495 -13.79 25.13 -22.76
N GLY A 496 -15.08 24.98 -23.07
CA GLY A 496 -15.62 24.12 -24.14
C GLY A 496 -15.87 22.68 -23.74
N TYR A 497 -16.11 22.40 -22.45
CA TYR A 497 -16.53 21.10 -21.94
C TYR A 497 -18.04 21.05 -21.70
N SER A 498 -18.67 19.89 -21.90
CA SER A 498 -20.02 19.60 -21.42
C SER A 498 -19.95 18.89 -20.08
N VAL A 499 -20.73 19.35 -19.12
CA VAL A 499 -20.78 18.71 -17.78
C VAL A 499 -21.86 17.66 -17.76
N GLU A 500 -21.47 16.38 -17.77
CA GLU A 500 -22.38 15.24 -17.75
C GLU A 500 -22.76 14.82 -16.34
N TYR A 501 -21.84 14.89 -15.41
CA TYR A 501 -22.04 14.49 -14.02
C TYR A 501 -21.55 15.57 -13.05
N ARG A 502 -22.24 15.67 -11.93
CA ARG A 502 -21.85 16.53 -10.80
C ARG A 502 -22.17 15.83 -9.48
N GLY A 503 -21.28 15.95 -8.52
CA GLY A 503 -21.44 15.37 -7.20
C GLY A 503 -20.70 16.17 -6.14
N ALA A 504 -20.87 15.79 -4.89
CA ALA A 504 -20.13 16.35 -3.78
C ALA A 504 -19.58 15.21 -2.92
N VAL A 505 -18.34 15.36 -2.50
CA VAL A 505 -17.76 14.51 -1.46
C VAL A 505 -18.14 15.15 -0.12
N SER A 506 -19.00 14.47 0.65
CA SER A 506 -19.34 14.93 1.99
C SER A 506 -18.26 14.48 2.97
N GLY A 507 -17.48 15.42 3.51
CA GLY A 507 -16.71 15.18 4.73
C GLY A 507 -17.65 15.01 5.93
N LYS A 508 -17.21 14.30 6.99
CA LYS A 508 -17.92 14.38 8.29
C LYS A 508 -17.99 15.85 8.69
N ALA A 509 -19.19 16.39 8.84
CA ALA A 509 -19.38 17.72 9.40
C ALA A 509 -18.72 17.70 10.79
N LEU A 510 -17.58 18.36 10.94
CA LEU A 510 -17.03 18.71 12.24
C LEU A 510 -18.14 19.49 12.93
N GLY A 511 -18.55 19.05 14.15
CA GLY A 511 -19.70 19.56 14.88
C GLY A 511 -19.74 21.09 14.96
N ILE A 512 -20.29 21.68 13.91
CA ILE A 512 -20.61 23.10 13.88
C ILE A 512 -21.98 23.19 14.53
N ASP A 513 -21.99 23.81 15.70
CA ASP A 513 -23.24 24.10 16.39
C ASP A 513 -23.96 25.25 15.63
N VAL A 514 -24.98 24.89 14.87
CA VAL A 514 -25.79 25.81 14.09
C VAL A 514 -27.08 26.05 14.87
N SER A 515 -27.29 27.24 15.38
CA SER A 515 -28.53 27.61 16.04
C SER A 515 -29.74 27.51 15.09
N ASP A 516 -30.94 27.30 15.62
CA ASP A 516 -32.15 27.20 14.80
C ASP A 516 -32.46 28.52 14.08
N GLU A 517 -32.00 29.66 14.61
CA GLU A 517 -32.10 30.97 14.00
C GLU A 517 -31.20 31.09 12.75
N GLU A 518 -30.00 30.53 12.80
CA GLU A 518 -29.07 30.45 11.67
C GLU A 518 -29.57 29.50 10.59
N LYS A 519 -30.16 28.35 10.95
CA LYS A 519 -30.76 27.40 9.98
C LYS A 519 -31.85 28.08 9.13
N ASN A 520 -32.65 28.96 9.74
CA ASN A 520 -33.72 29.69 9.05
C ASN A 520 -33.22 30.77 8.10
N GLN A 521 -31.97 31.22 8.20
CA GLN A 521 -31.36 32.19 7.27
C GLN A 521 -30.81 31.51 6.01
N PHE A 522 -30.68 30.18 5.99
CA PHE A 522 -30.16 29.42 4.86
C PHE A 522 -31.26 28.75 4.00
N VAL A 523 -32.51 28.91 4.34
CA VAL A 523 -33.70 28.56 3.54
C VAL A 523 -34.14 29.79 2.78
#